data_89fa46ba5ff7f72f516525d0958564ac
#
_entry.id   89fa46ba5ff7f72f516525d0958564ac
#
_cell.length_a   1.000
_cell.length_b   1.000
_cell.length_c   1.000
_cell.angle_alpha   90.00
_cell.angle_beta   90.00
_cell.angle_gamma   90.00
#
_symmetry.space_group_name_H-M   'P 1'
#
loop_
_entity.id
_entity.type
_entity.pdbx_description
1 polymer ?
#
loop_
_entity_poly.entity_id
_entity_poly.type
_entity_poly.pdbx_seq_one_letter_code
_entity_poly.pdbx_strand_id
1 'polypeptide(L)'
;GENGLLRGLPGGKEYYRGRQIAPVMGYQGANWLIRPEREQNEQPEKVLDVLELKKGQTVCDFGAGNGYFSLRMARRVGTGGKVLCVDIQPEMIELLKRRAADQKVTNTVPILCTETDPKLPPDSLDLLIMVDVYHEISNPVPVMAGIHKAMKKDGRVVLVEYRGEDPSIPIKPLHRTTVKQMGSELDAVGFRFVANKGDFLPRQHILIYKKK
;
A
#
# COMPACT_ATOMS: atom_id res chain seq x y z
N GLY A 1 -23.04 -10.06 -11.11
CA GLY A 1 -21.89 -10.74 -11.66
C GLY A 1 -20.72 -10.68 -10.70
N GLU A 2 -20.26 -11.83 -10.20
CA GLU A 2 -19.08 -11.99 -9.36
C GLU A 2 -17.83 -11.83 -10.24
N ASN A 3 -17.45 -10.62 -10.54
CA ASN A 3 -16.33 -10.36 -11.43
C ASN A 3 -15.08 -9.97 -10.62
N GLY A 4 -14.06 -10.82 -10.69
CA GLY A 4 -12.67 -10.45 -10.51
C GLY A 4 -12.07 -10.59 -9.10
N LEU A 5 -12.70 -11.29 -8.17
CA LEU A 5 -12.05 -11.67 -6.92
C LEU A 5 -11.28 -12.96 -7.15
N LEU A 6 -9.96 -12.88 -7.15
CA LEU A 6 -9.15 -14.07 -6.96
C LEU A 6 -9.49 -14.64 -5.58
N ARG A 7 -9.91 -15.91 -5.52
CA ARG A 7 -10.00 -16.62 -4.24
C ARG A 7 -8.60 -16.60 -3.63
N GLY A 8 -8.54 -16.50 -2.28
CA GLY A 8 -7.28 -16.42 -1.55
C GLY A 8 -6.21 -17.33 -2.15
N LEU A 9 -5.02 -16.78 -2.27
CA LEU A 9 -3.90 -17.50 -2.88
C LEU A 9 -3.63 -18.79 -2.12
N PRO A 10 -3.31 -19.90 -2.81
CA PRO A 10 -3.05 -21.19 -2.15
C PRO A 10 -1.97 -21.05 -1.07
N GLY A 11 -2.27 -21.47 0.17
CA GLY A 11 -1.35 -21.39 1.30
C GLY A 11 -1.44 -20.12 2.17
N GLY A 12 -2.26 -19.13 1.80
CA GLY A 12 -2.51 -17.94 2.61
C GLY A 12 -3.41 -18.21 3.81
N LYS A 13 -3.31 -17.37 4.84
CA LYS A 13 -4.20 -17.41 6.02
C LYS A 13 -5.52 -16.72 5.70
N GLU A 14 -6.62 -17.29 6.16
CA GLU A 14 -7.94 -16.65 6.09
C GLU A 14 -8.13 -15.60 7.19
N TYR A 15 -7.42 -15.73 8.32
CA TYR A 15 -7.52 -14.86 9.48
C TYR A 15 -6.14 -14.52 10.04
N TYR A 16 -5.99 -13.26 10.47
CA TYR A 16 -4.84 -12.80 11.23
C TYR A 16 -5.29 -11.99 12.45
N ARG A 17 -4.88 -12.43 13.64
CA ARG A 17 -5.22 -11.79 14.94
C ARG A 17 -6.71 -11.44 15.08
N GLY A 18 -7.58 -12.37 14.65
CA GLY A 18 -9.04 -12.21 14.72
C GLY A 18 -9.69 -11.43 13.58
N ARG A 19 -8.90 -10.81 12.69
CA ARG A 19 -9.41 -10.16 11.48
C ARG A 19 -9.43 -11.15 10.32
N GLN A 20 -10.55 -11.20 9.60
CA GLN A 20 -10.63 -11.93 8.35
C GLN A 20 -9.86 -11.16 7.26
N ILE A 21 -9.04 -11.86 6.51
CA ILE A 21 -8.25 -11.31 5.40
C ILE A 21 -9.14 -11.24 4.16
N ALA A 22 -9.15 -10.09 3.49
CA ALA A 22 -9.89 -9.92 2.26
C ALA A 22 -9.19 -10.62 1.08
N PRO A 23 -9.94 -11.14 0.11
CA PRO A 23 -9.36 -11.64 -1.13
C PRO A 23 -8.72 -10.50 -1.94
N VAL A 24 -7.62 -10.80 -2.61
CA VAL A 24 -6.91 -9.85 -3.48
C VAL A 24 -7.79 -9.48 -4.68
N MET A 25 -7.84 -8.19 -5.03
CA MET A 25 -8.48 -7.72 -6.24
C MET A 25 -7.66 -8.12 -7.46
N GLY A 26 -8.26 -8.88 -8.40
CA GLY A 26 -7.58 -9.27 -9.63
C GLY A 26 -7.30 -8.08 -10.56
N TYR A 27 -6.28 -8.21 -11.40
CA TYR A 27 -5.86 -7.16 -12.36
C TYR A 27 -6.97 -6.74 -13.33
N GLN A 28 -7.99 -7.57 -13.54
CA GLN A 28 -9.18 -7.23 -14.33
C GLN A 28 -9.93 -6.00 -13.75
N GLY A 29 -9.75 -5.75 -12.45
CA GLY A 29 -10.26 -4.56 -11.77
C GLY A 29 -9.37 -3.32 -11.87
N ALA A 30 -8.28 -3.34 -12.64
CA ALA A 30 -7.30 -2.25 -12.70
C ALA A 30 -7.91 -0.89 -13.09
N ASN A 31 -8.96 -0.87 -13.90
CA ASN A 31 -9.65 0.37 -14.27
C ASN A 31 -10.32 1.06 -13.06
N TRP A 32 -10.70 0.30 -12.04
CA TRP A 32 -11.20 0.84 -10.79
C TRP A 32 -10.16 1.71 -10.07
N LEU A 33 -8.87 1.37 -10.21
CA LEU A 33 -7.77 2.06 -9.55
C LEU A 33 -7.49 3.46 -10.11
N ILE A 34 -8.03 3.77 -11.30
CA ILE A 34 -7.84 5.08 -11.96
C ILE A 34 -9.16 5.81 -12.24
N ARG A 35 -10.25 5.39 -11.59
CA ARG A 35 -11.55 6.03 -11.74
C ARG A 35 -11.51 7.51 -11.33
N PRO A 36 -12.21 8.40 -12.05
CA PRO A 36 -12.15 9.85 -11.78
C PRO A 36 -12.60 10.24 -10.37
N GLU A 37 -13.58 9.53 -9.81
CA GLU A 37 -14.13 9.79 -8.47
C GLU A 37 -13.08 9.60 -7.36
N ARG A 38 -11.99 8.90 -7.65
CA ARG A 38 -10.89 8.67 -6.71
C ARG A 38 -10.22 9.98 -6.28
N GLU A 39 -10.07 10.92 -7.20
CA GLU A 39 -9.49 12.25 -6.91
C GLU A 39 -10.28 12.98 -5.82
N GLN A 40 -11.60 12.90 -5.87
CA GLN A 40 -12.46 13.54 -4.89
C GLN A 40 -12.56 12.75 -3.59
N ASN A 41 -12.73 11.43 -3.68
CA ASN A 41 -12.99 10.58 -2.52
C ASN A 41 -11.74 10.22 -1.71
N GLU A 42 -10.60 10.11 -2.36
CA GLU A 42 -9.34 9.64 -1.76
C GLU A 42 -8.25 10.72 -1.73
N GLN A 43 -8.41 11.81 -2.46
CA GLN A 43 -7.55 13.01 -2.46
C GLN A 43 -6.05 12.68 -2.48
N PRO A 44 -5.54 11.95 -3.49
CA PRO A 44 -4.20 11.38 -3.50
C PRO A 44 -3.09 12.42 -3.33
N GLU A 45 -3.23 13.60 -3.92
CA GLU A 45 -2.23 14.66 -3.77
C GLU A 45 -2.12 15.15 -2.33
N LYS A 46 -3.25 15.33 -1.63
CA LYS A 46 -3.23 15.71 -0.21
C LYS A 46 -2.69 14.59 0.69
N VAL A 47 -2.97 13.31 0.34
CA VAL A 47 -2.35 12.18 1.03
C VAL A 47 -0.84 12.28 0.94
N LEU A 48 -0.31 12.52 -0.26
CA LEU A 48 1.13 12.66 -0.47
C LEU A 48 1.71 13.93 0.18
N ASP A 49 0.94 15.02 0.26
CA ASP A 49 1.36 16.25 0.95
C ASP A 49 1.65 15.99 2.43
N VAL A 50 0.77 15.26 3.13
CA VAL A 50 0.97 14.95 4.56
C VAL A 50 2.09 13.95 4.82
N LEU A 51 2.56 13.24 3.81
CA LEU A 51 3.70 12.35 3.90
C LEU A 51 5.05 13.06 3.77
N GLU A 52 5.05 14.29 3.26
CA GLU A 52 6.23 15.14 3.17
C GLU A 52 7.42 14.44 2.48
N LEU A 53 7.16 13.84 1.30
CA LEU A 53 8.20 13.20 0.51
C LEU A 53 9.26 14.21 0.06
N LYS A 54 10.52 13.83 0.20
CA LYS A 54 11.67 14.69 -0.13
C LYS A 54 12.39 14.23 -1.39
N LYS A 55 12.96 15.17 -2.11
CA LYS A 55 13.83 14.88 -3.26
C LYS A 55 14.96 13.95 -2.86
N GLY A 56 15.25 12.98 -3.69
CA GLY A 56 16.32 12.01 -3.48
C GLY A 56 15.96 10.80 -2.61
N GLN A 57 14.77 10.76 -2.01
CA GLN A 57 14.34 9.61 -1.20
C GLN A 57 14.13 8.35 -2.05
N THR A 58 14.37 7.20 -1.43
CA THR A 58 13.92 5.89 -1.92
C THR A 58 12.66 5.51 -1.16
N VAL A 59 11.55 5.39 -1.88
CA VAL A 59 10.24 5.08 -1.30
C VAL A 59 9.65 3.84 -1.98
N CYS A 60 8.68 3.21 -1.34
CA CYS A 60 8.01 2.02 -1.85
C CYS A 60 6.51 2.22 -1.88
N ASP A 61 5.89 1.86 -3.00
CA ASP A 61 4.44 1.65 -3.13
C ASP A 61 4.20 0.14 -3.14
N PHE A 62 3.74 -0.39 -2.01
CA PHE A 62 3.51 -1.83 -1.84
C PHE A 62 2.05 -2.19 -2.13
N GLY A 63 1.84 -3.07 -3.10
CA GLY A 63 0.55 -3.27 -3.74
C GLY A 63 0.27 -2.13 -4.74
N ALA A 64 1.28 -1.83 -5.56
CA ALA A 64 1.29 -0.66 -6.43
C ALA A 64 0.19 -0.66 -7.50
N GLY A 65 -0.35 -1.84 -7.82
CA GLY A 65 -1.32 -1.98 -8.89
C GLY A 65 -0.79 -1.43 -10.22
N ASN A 66 -1.59 -0.63 -10.88
CA ASN A 66 -1.21 0.03 -12.13
C ASN A 66 -0.41 1.34 -11.94
N GLY A 67 0.08 1.63 -10.73
CA GLY A 67 0.96 2.75 -10.45
C GLY A 67 0.26 4.10 -10.18
N TYR A 68 -0.99 4.08 -9.75
CA TYR A 68 -1.74 5.30 -9.47
C TYR A 68 -1.05 6.22 -8.45
N PHE A 69 -0.57 5.67 -7.34
CA PHE A 69 0.27 6.39 -6.37
C PHE A 69 1.74 6.43 -6.76
N SER A 70 2.28 5.32 -7.29
CA SER A 70 3.69 5.21 -7.65
C SER A 70 4.18 6.35 -8.54
N LEU A 71 3.42 6.69 -9.60
CA LEU A 71 3.83 7.73 -10.56
C LEU A 71 3.80 9.14 -9.93
N ARG A 72 2.87 9.40 -9.03
CA ARG A 72 2.82 10.65 -8.26
C ARG A 72 4.00 10.75 -7.29
N MET A 73 4.30 9.68 -6.57
CA MET A 73 5.43 9.62 -5.65
C MET A 73 6.76 9.81 -6.40
N ALA A 74 6.90 9.19 -7.58
CA ALA A 74 8.10 9.33 -8.42
C ALA A 74 8.39 10.78 -8.80
N ARG A 75 7.37 11.56 -9.13
CA ARG A 75 7.52 13.00 -9.41
C ARG A 75 7.94 13.79 -8.17
N ARG A 76 7.44 13.40 -7.00
CA ARG A 76 7.76 14.09 -5.74
C ARG A 76 9.20 13.84 -5.29
N VAL A 77 9.69 12.61 -5.38
CA VAL A 77 11.08 12.30 -5.02
C VAL A 77 12.08 12.72 -6.08
N GLY A 78 11.61 12.98 -7.31
CA GLY A 78 12.42 13.50 -8.41
C GLY A 78 13.46 12.52 -8.95
N THR A 79 14.28 12.98 -9.88
CA THR A 79 15.24 12.15 -10.64
C THR A 79 16.38 11.57 -9.78
N GLY A 80 16.70 12.20 -8.65
CA GLY A 80 17.66 11.67 -7.67
C GLY A 80 17.06 10.65 -6.70
N GLY A 81 15.73 10.51 -6.68
CA GLY A 81 15.02 9.53 -5.89
C GLY A 81 14.44 8.42 -6.76
N LYS A 82 13.85 7.42 -6.13
CA LYS A 82 13.17 6.31 -6.83
C LYS A 82 11.99 5.76 -6.03
N VAL A 83 11.06 5.16 -6.75
CA VAL A 83 9.93 4.43 -6.18
C VAL A 83 10.06 2.95 -6.52
N LEU A 84 10.17 2.11 -5.50
CA LEU A 84 10.04 0.67 -5.64
C LEU A 84 8.54 0.35 -5.71
N CYS A 85 8.08 -0.16 -6.84
CA CYS A 85 6.67 -0.44 -7.10
C CYS A 85 6.45 -1.95 -7.00
N VAL A 86 5.98 -2.40 -5.86
CA VAL A 86 5.85 -3.83 -5.54
C VAL A 86 4.42 -4.28 -5.77
N ASP A 87 4.24 -5.36 -6.52
CA ASP A 87 2.95 -6.03 -6.68
C ASP A 87 3.15 -7.54 -6.80
N ILE A 88 2.11 -8.31 -6.48
CA ILE A 88 2.12 -9.77 -6.58
C ILE A 88 1.62 -10.24 -7.95
N GLN A 89 0.95 -9.39 -8.70
CA GLN A 89 0.36 -9.72 -10.00
C GLN A 89 1.26 -9.22 -11.14
N PRO A 90 1.82 -10.11 -11.96
CA PRO A 90 2.68 -9.71 -13.08
C PRO A 90 1.96 -8.82 -14.08
N GLU A 91 0.65 -8.98 -14.25
CA GLU A 91 -0.17 -8.15 -15.13
C GLU A 91 -0.25 -6.70 -14.63
N MET A 92 -0.33 -6.48 -13.32
CA MET A 92 -0.29 -5.14 -12.72
C MET A 92 1.07 -4.48 -12.97
N ILE A 93 2.16 -5.24 -12.81
CA ILE A 93 3.52 -4.75 -13.11
C ILE A 93 3.63 -4.29 -14.57
N GLU A 94 3.09 -5.04 -15.52
CA GLU A 94 3.10 -4.65 -16.94
C GLU A 94 2.25 -3.39 -17.21
N LEU A 95 1.07 -3.27 -16.58
CA LEU A 95 0.25 -2.06 -16.66
C LEU A 95 0.98 -0.84 -16.10
N LEU A 96 1.65 -0.98 -14.96
CA LEU A 96 2.45 0.07 -14.34
C LEU A 96 3.58 0.53 -15.26
N LYS A 97 4.33 -0.40 -15.85
CA LYS A 97 5.42 -0.09 -16.80
C LYS A 97 4.91 0.71 -17.99
N ARG A 98 3.78 0.31 -18.59
CA ARG A 98 3.17 1.04 -19.71
C ARG A 98 2.79 2.45 -19.31
N ARG A 99 2.09 2.62 -18.18
CA ARG A 99 1.70 3.94 -17.70
C ARG A 99 2.89 4.83 -17.34
N ALA A 100 3.96 4.26 -16.77
CA ALA A 100 5.18 5.00 -16.51
C ALA A 100 5.82 5.51 -17.81
N ALA A 101 5.91 4.67 -18.83
CA ALA A 101 6.43 5.04 -20.15
C ALA A 101 5.58 6.13 -20.81
N ASP A 102 4.24 5.97 -20.84
CA ASP A 102 3.30 6.93 -21.42
C ASP A 102 3.41 8.32 -20.75
N GLN A 103 3.63 8.33 -19.44
CA GLN A 103 3.75 9.56 -18.65
C GLN A 103 5.21 10.06 -18.52
N LYS A 104 6.16 9.40 -19.19
CA LYS A 104 7.60 9.72 -19.17
C LYS A 104 8.19 9.75 -17.76
N VAL A 105 7.72 8.88 -16.88
CA VAL A 105 8.27 8.69 -15.53
C VAL A 105 9.32 7.59 -15.58
N THR A 106 10.57 7.92 -15.22
CA THR A 106 11.74 7.06 -15.42
C THR A 106 12.35 6.51 -14.12
N ASN A 107 11.89 6.98 -12.96
CA ASN A 107 12.44 6.63 -11.65
C ASN A 107 11.55 5.67 -10.85
N THR A 108 10.78 4.84 -11.53
CA THR A 108 10.06 3.71 -10.95
C THR A 108 10.85 2.42 -11.13
N VAL A 109 10.85 1.55 -10.11
CA VAL A 109 11.50 0.23 -10.12
C VAL A 109 10.43 -0.82 -9.83
N PRO A 110 9.83 -1.43 -10.86
CA PRO A 110 8.83 -2.48 -10.66
C PRO A 110 9.44 -3.74 -10.06
N ILE A 111 8.78 -4.32 -9.06
CA ILE A 111 9.22 -5.53 -8.37
C ILE A 111 8.02 -6.48 -8.24
N LEU A 112 8.18 -7.70 -8.76
CA LEU A 112 7.22 -8.78 -8.54
C LEU A 112 7.57 -9.49 -7.22
N CYS A 113 6.69 -9.38 -6.23
CA CYS A 113 6.84 -10.04 -4.93
C CYS A 113 6.18 -11.42 -4.92
N THR A 114 6.30 -12.12 -3.79
CA THR A 114 5.56 -13.34 -3.50
C THR A 114 4.63 -13.13 -2.31
N GLU A 115 3.82 -14.14 -1.99
CA GLU A 115 2.91 -14.11 -0.84
C GLU A 115 3.62 -13.95 0.52
N THR A 116 4.88 -14.31 0.59
CA THR A 116 5.66 -14.33 1.83
C THR A 116 6.92 -13.48 1.81
N ASP A 117 7.32 -12.98 0.64
CA ASP A 117 8.55 -12.20 0.48
C ASP A 117 8.30 -10.94 -0.35
N PRO A 118 8.42 -9.75 0.25
CA PRO A 118 8.23 -8.47 -0.45
C PRO A 118 9.34 -8.16 -1.46
N LYS A 119 10.43 -8.92 -1.51
CA LYS A 119 11.57 -8.73 -2.42
C LYS A 119 12.23 -7.36 -2.33
N LEU A 120 12.19 -6.74 -1.17
CA LEU A 120 12.76 -5.43 -0.92
C LEU A 120 14.18 -5.52 -0.39
N PRO A 121 15.11 -4.65 -0.87
CA PRO A 121 16.48 -4.63 -0.35
C PRO A 121 16.49 -4.12 1.10
N PRO A 122 17.39 -4.66 1.96
CA PRO A 122 17.49 -4.23 3.36
C PRO A 122 17.97 -2.78 3.48
N ASP A 123 17.55 -2.10 4.55
CA ASP A 123 17.96 -0.74 4.94
C ASP A 123 17.91 0.28 3.79
N SER A 124 16.92 0.16 2.92
CA SER A 124 16.85 0.95 1.68
C SER A 124 15.76 2.01 1.68
N LEU A 125 14.70 1.85 2.48
CA LEU A 125 13.49 2.64 2.35
C LEU A 125 13.38 3.76 3.38
N ASP A 126 13.14 4.97 2.89
CA ASP A 126 12.76 6.14 3.69
C ASP A 126 11.28 6.11 4.06
N LEU A 127 10.44 5.57 3.16
CA LEU A 127 9.00 5.42 3.37
C LEU A 127 8.47 4.25 2.54
N LEU A 128 7.51 3.52 3.11
CA LEU A 128 6.69 2.54 2.39
C LEU A 128 5.22 2.87 2.64
N ILE A 129 4.44 2.93 1.56
CA ILE A 129 2.99 3.13 1.62
C ILE A 129 2.25 1.89 1.13
N MET A 130 1.14 1.58 1.79
CA MET A 130 0.12 0.64 1.33
C MET A 130 -1.21 1.38 1.25
N VAL A 131 -1.80 1.45 0.08
CA VAL A 131 -3.11 2.10 -0.13
C VAL A 131 -4.14 1.06 -0.48
N ASP A 132 -5.02 0.78 0.46
CA ASP A 132 -6.05 -0.27 0.36
C ASP A 132 -5.47 -1.66 0.03
N VAL A 133 -4.38 -2.02 0.70
CA VAL A 133 -3.62 -3.25 0.43
C VAL A 133 -3.44 -4.12 1.67
N TYR A 134 -3.16 -3.55 2.83
CA TYR A 134 -2.80 -4.34 4.01
C TYR A 134 -3.88 -5.37 4.37
N HIS A 135 -5.14 -5.04 4.19
CA HIS A 135 -6.27 -5.93 4.49
C HIS A 135 -6.32 -7.18 3.58
N GLU A 136 -5.59 -7.19 2.47
CA GLU A 136 -5.49 -8.30 1.51
C GLU A 136 -4.25 -9.19 1.72
N ILE A 137 -3.29 -8.80 2.56
CA ILE A 137 -2.05 -9.56 2.75
C ILE A 137 -2.36 -10.89 3.45
N SER A 138 -2.20 -11.99 2.72
CA SER A 138 -2.51 -13.34 3.20
C SER A 138 -1.50 -13.90 4.21
N ASN A 139 -0.26 -13.42 4.19
CA ASN A 139 0.80 -13.82 5.12
C ASN A 139 1.46 -12.59 5.78
N PRO A 140 0.75 -11.88 6.69
CA PRO A 140 1.26 -10.63 7.25
C PRO A 140 2.60 -10.74 7.96
N VAL A 141 2.84 -11.83 8.71
CA VAL A 141 4.06 -11.97 9.51
C VAL A 141 5.32 -11.99 8.65
N PRO A 142 5.50 -12.90 7.68
CA PRO A 142 6.71 -12.92 6.86
C PRO A 142 6.83 -11.68 5.95
N VAL A 143 5.72 -11.16 5.39
CA VAL A 143 5.74 -9.95 4.56
C VAL A 143 6.20 -8.75 5.38
N MET A 144 5.62 -8.53 6.57
CA MET A 144 5.99 -7.41 7.42
C MET A 144 7.38 -7.54 8.02
N ALA A 145 7.88 -8.77 8.24
CA ALA A 145 9.28 -8.99 8.62
C ALA A 145 10.25 -8.55 7.51
N GLY A 146 9.94 -8.87 6.26
CA GLY A 146 10.72 -8.41 5.10
C GLY A 146 10.67 -6.89 4.95
N ILE A 147 9.51 -6.28 5.16
CA ILE A 147 9.37 -4.82 5.15
C ILE A 147 10.15 -4.18 6.30
N HIS A 148 10.07 -4.75 7.50
CA HIS A 148 10.84 -4.26 8.65
C HIS A 148 12.34 -4.23 8.35
N LYS A 149 12.87 -5.29 7.74
CA LYS A 149 14.27 -5.36 7.31
C LYS A 149 14.62 -4.32 6.25
N ALA A 150 13.69 -4.02 5.34
CA ALA A 150 13.90 -3.05 4.27
C ALA A 150 13.86 -1.59 4.73
N MET A 151 13.14 -1.29 5.82
CA MET A 151 13.03 0.08 6.33
C MET A 151 14.34 0.55 6.95
N LYS A 152 14.75 1.78 6.62
CA LYS A 152 15.78 2.51 7.37
C LYS A 152 15.32 2.77 8.80
N LYS A 153 16.25 3.08 9.70
CA LYS A 153 15.97 3.32 11.13
C LYS A 153 14.87 4.35 11.37
N ASP A 154 14.88 5.45 10.62
CA ASP A 154 13.88 6.52 10.74
C ASP A 154 12.78 6.43 9.66
N GLY A 155 12.79 5.37 8.88
CA GLY A 155 11.81 5.13 7.82
C GLY A 155 10.40 4.95 8.38
N ARG A 156 9.41 5.33 7.56
CA ARG A 156 7.99 5.29 7.92
C ARG A 156 7.24 4.27 7.09
N VAL A 157 6.42 3.45 7.76
CA VAL A 157 5.40 2.61 7.11
C VAL A 157 4.06 3.31 7.25
N VAL A 158 3.36 3.47 6.14
CA VAL A 158 2.10 4.20 6.06
C VAL A 158 1.01 3.29 5.53
N LEU A 159 -0.08 3.13 6.29
CA LEU A 159 -1.29 2.44 5.85
C LEU A 159 -2.37 3.47 5.54
N VAL A 160 -2.87 3.47 4.31
CA VAL A 160 -4.06 4.22 3.91
C VAL A 160 -5.16 3.21 3.65
N GLU A 161 -6.17 3.19 4.51
CA GLU A 161 -7.22 2.17 4.52
C GLU A 161 -8.59 2.82 4.78
N TYR A 162 -9.66 2.22 4.29
CA TYR A 162 -11.02 2.61 4.65
C TYR A 162 -11.29 2.40 6.14
N ARG A 163 -11.90 3.39 6.79
CA ARG A 163 -12.15 3.37 8.25
C ARG A 163 -13.17 2.29 8.63
N GLY A 164 -12.74 1.37 9.48
CA GLY A 164 -13.59 0.33 10.07
C GLY A 164 -14.51 0.85 11.17
N GLU A 165 -14.19 2.00 11.76
CA GLU A 165 -14.99 2.66 12.79
C GLU A 165 -16.30 3.24 12.25
N ASP A 166 -16.41 3.46 10.93
CA ASP A 166 -17.61 4.00 10.29
C ASP A 166 -18.25 2.97 9.34
N PRO A 167 -19.29 2.26 9.78
CA PRO A 167 -19.96 1.26 8.96
C PRO A 167 -20.76 1.85 7.78
N SER A 168 -20.99 3.17 7.74
CA SER A 168 -21.72 3.84 6.66
C SER A 168 -20.89 4.06 5.39
N ILE A 169 -19.56 3.92 5.47
CA ILE A 169 -18.68 4.06 4.31
C ILE A 169 -19.02 2.99 3.27
N PRO A 170 -19.28 3.37 2.00
CA PRO A 170 -19.73 2.46 0.97
C PRO A 170 -18.58 1.61 0.40
N ILE A 171 -18.10 0.67 1.20
CA ILE A 171 -17.08 -0.32 0.84
C ILE A 171 -17.42 -1.66 1.50
N LYS A 172 -16.96 -2.76 0.91
CA LYS A 172 -17.17 -4.09 1.48
C LYS A 172 -16.56 -4.19 2.89
N PRO A 173 -17.21 -4.88 3.86
CA PRO A 173 -16.75 -4.95 5.25
C PRO A 173 -15.30 -5.42 5.42
N LEU A 174 -14.85 -6.40 4.64
CA LEU A 174 -13.49 -6.93 4.72
C LEU A 174 -12.40 -5.95 4.24
N HIS A 175 -12.78 -4.90 3.51
CA HIS A 175 -11.87 -3.85 3.03
C HIS A 175 -11.74 -2.68 4.01
N ARG A 176 -12.33 -2.76 5.20
CA ARG A 176 -12.20 -1.77 6.27
C ARG A 176 -11.29 -2.26 7.36
N THR A 177 -10.53 -1.35 7.93
CA THR A 177 -9.66 -1.64 9.06
C THR A 177 -9.84 -0.58 10.15
N THR A 178 -9.77 -0.98 11.42
CA THR A 178 -9.80 -0.02 12.53
C THR A 178 -8.39 0.35 12.95
N VAL A 179 -8.23 1.55 13.50
CA VAL A 179 -6.96 2.03 14.08
C VAL A 179 -6.46 1.05 15.14
N LYS A 180 -7.37 0.57 15.99
CA LYS A 180 -7.06 -0.39 17.07
C LYS A 180 -6.52 -1.72 16.53
N GLN A 181 -7.19 -2.29 15.51
CA GLN A 181 -6.77 -3.56 14.92
C GLN A 181 -5.42 -3.42 14.22
N MET A 182 -5.26 -2.37 13.41
CA MET A 182 -3.99 -2.10 12.73
C MET A 182 -2.84 -1.88 13.72
N GLY A 183 -3.09 -1.12 14.79
CA GLY A 183 -2.11 -0.94 15.87
C GLY A 183 -1.66 -2.27 16.46
N SER A 184 -2.60 -3.16 16.79
CA SER A 184 -2.30 -4.50 17.33
C SER A 184 -1.51 -5.37 16.35
N GLU A 185 -1.88 -5.35 15.06
CA GLU A 185 -1.20 -6.15 14.03
C GLU A 185 0.22 -5.66 13.75
N LEU A 186 0.40 -4.35 13.61
CA LEU A 186 1.71 -3.74 13.34
C LEU A 186 2.64 -3.83 14.57
N ASP A 187 2.11 -3.68 15.78
CA ASP A 187 2.86 -3.85 17.01
C ASP A 187 3.46 -5.26 17.11
N ALA A 188 2.68 -6.27 16.76
CA ALA A 188 3.10 -7.67 16.78
C ALA A 188 4.23 -8.00 15.78
N VAL A 189 4.43 -7.20 14.75
CA VAL A 189 5.46 -7.39 13.72
C VAL A 189 6.58 -6.33 13.80
N GLY A 190 6.72 -5.68 14.95
CA GLY A 190 7.88 -4.84 15.26
C GLY A 190 7.74 -3.36 14.89
N PHE A 191 6.53 -2.86 14.67
CA PHE A 191 6.28 -1.45 14.39
C PHE A 191 5.50 -0.79 15.53
N ARG A 192 5.80 0.47 15.79
CA ARG A 192 5.06 1.31 16.75
C ARG A 192 4.25 2.37 16.00
N PHE A 193 3.06 2.62 16.49
CA PHE A 193 2.19 3.67 15.98
C PHE A 193 2.79 5.06 16.26
N VAL A 194 2.71 5.96 15.28
CA VAL A 194 3.19 7.34 15.38
C VAL A 194 2.04 8.33 15.33
N ALA A 195 1.19 8.25 14.29
CA ALA A 195 0.10 9.20 14.09
C ALA A 195 -0.97 8.65 13.14
N ASN A 196 -2.18 9.21 13.25
CA ASN A 196 -3.19 9.19 12.19
C ASN A 196 -3.29 10.61 11.61
N LYS A 197 -3.03 10.76 10.33
CA LYS A 197 -3.08 12.04 9.61
C LYS A 197 -4.21 12.10 8.56
N GLY A 198 -5.19 11.21 8.66
CA GLY A 198 -6.25 11.06 7.67
C GLY A 198 -7.55 11.82 7.97
N ASP A 199 -7.59 12.73 8.94
CA ASP A 199 -8.82 13.39 9.37
C ASP A 199 -9.52 14.22 8.29
N PHE A 200 -8.77 14.68 7.28
CA PHE A 200 -9.32 15.42 6.13
C PHE A 200 -9.94 14.50 5.06
N LEU A 201 -9.68 13.18 5.11
CA LEU A 201 -10.21 12.24 4.14
C LEU A 201 -11.65 11.85 4.49
N PRO A 202 -12.56 11.79 3.51
CA PRO A 202 -13.95 11.45 3.78
C PRO A 202 -14.15 9.99 4.20
N ARG A 203 -13.27 9.07 3.79
CA ARG A 203 -13.49 7.63 3.93
C ARG A 203 -12.35 6.84 4.53
N GLN A 204 -11.11 7.34 4.44
CA GLN A 204 -9.90 6.60 4.82
C GLN A 204 -9.22 7.26 6.02
N HIS A 205 -8.35 6.50 6.67
CA HIS A 205 -7.37 7.01 7.60
C HIS A 205 -5.95 6.85 7.01
N ILE A 206 -4.99 7.63 7.52
CA ILE A 206 -3.58 7.55 7.17
C ILE A 206 -2.81 7.23 8.45
N LEU A 207 -2.47 5.97 8.63
CA LEU A 207 -1.79 5.48 9.82
C LEU A 207 -0.29 5.39 9.59
N ILE A 208 0.49 6.08 10.40
CA ILE A 208 1.93 6.15 10.28
C ILE A 208 2.58 5.34 11.39
N TYR A 209 3.52 4.50 11.02
CA TYR A 209 4.30 3.62 11.90
C TYR A 209 5.80 3.78 11.65
N LYS A 210 6.61 3.48 12.67
CA LYS A 210 8.06 3.34 12.62
C LYS A 210 8.51 2.03 13.25
N LYS A 211 9.71 1.60 12.95
CA LYS A 211 10.34 0.49 13.68
C LYS A 211 10.34 0.75 15.20
N LYS A 212 10.19 -0.32 15.98
CA LYS A 212 10.46 -0.32 17.41
C LYS A 212 11.97 -0.24 17.69
#